data_f38713e518922d36804e2d786d6b93f2
#
_entry.id   f38713e518922d36804e2d786d6b93f2
#
_cell.length_a   1.000
_cell.length_b   1.000
_cell.length_c   1.000
_cell.angle_alpha   90.00
_cell.angle_beta   90.00
_cell.angle_gamma   90.00
#
_symmetry.space_group_name_H-M   'P 1'
#
loop_
_entity.id
_entity.type
_entity.pdbx_description
1 polymer ?
#
loop_
_entity_poly.entity_id
_entity_poly.type
_entity_poly.pdbx_seq_one_letter_code
_entity_poly.pdbx_strand_id
1 'polypeptide(L)'
;EFMFHGTFFKPYACCRWIHPAIDAFLSIMEKEKLSAKEINAVHVETFNRAVQLENHVNPSTAEEAQFSIPFIMGIAALHGSDSLLPLNIELLGNDDVVSFGSKVTMEVNDQLDACFPAQTMARVFVEVAGNRLEALVKYPVGDPVNPMKRAGLQDKFSRLTSLALLPQTQKEILANTSSLRDDGFSKLIEILSRPL
;
A
#
# COMPACT_ATOMS: atom_id res chain seq x y z
N GLU A 1 -15.99 -21.85 -10.91
CA GLU A 1 -15.04 -20.72 -10.74
C GLU A 1 -14.15 -21.01 -9.53
N PHE A 2 -12.83 -20.80 -9.63
CA PHE A 2 -11.93 -21.09 -8.52
C PHE A 2 -11.95 -19.93 -7.52
N MET A 3 -12.11 -20.25 -6.24
CA MET A 3 -12.16 -19.24 -5.15
C MET A 3 -10.90 -18.37 -5.08
N PHE A 4 -9.73 -18.87 -5.49
CA PHE A 4 -8.50 -18.08 -5.43
C PHE A 4 -8.50 -16.87 -6.38
N HIS A 5 -9.39 -16.82 -7.40
CA HIS A 5 -9.56 -15.64 -8.24
C HIS A 5 -10.07 -14.44 -7.46
N GLY A 6 -10.66 -14.65 -6.28
CA GLY A 6 -11.04 -13.60 -5.34
C GLY A 6 -9.91 -13.16 -4.39
N THR A 7 -8.66 -13.61 -4.61
CA THR A 7 -7.54 -13.26 -3.75
C THR A 7 -7.10 -11.81 -3.95
N PHE A 8 -6.97 -11.07 -2.86
CA PHE A 8 -6.41 -9.73 -2.84
C PHE A 8 -4.88 -9.80 -2.71
N PHE A 9 -4.17 -9.12 -3.61
CA PHE A 9 -2.71 -8.98 -3.55
C PHE A 9 -2.34 -7.60 -3.02
N LYS A 10 -1.86 -7.51 -1.78
CA LYS A 10 -1.52 -6.24 -1.13
C LYS A 10 -0.30 -5.58 -1.79
N PRO A 11 -0.41 -4.38 -2.37
CA PRO A 11 0.74 -3.60 -2.83
C PRO A 11 1.54 -2.96 -1.69
N TYR A 12 0.92 -2.77 -0.51
CA TYR A 12 1.52 -2.15 0.66
C TYR A 12 1.51 -3.09 1.86
N ALA A 13 2.53 -3.03 2.71
CA ALA A 13 2.66 -3.85 3.91
C ALA A 13 1.93 -3.22 5.12
N CYS A 14 0.67 -2.87 4.93
CA CYS A 14 -0.23 -2.37 5.98
C CYS A 14 -1.60 -3.05 5.91
N CYS A 15 -2.51 -2.71 6.80
CA CYS A 15 -3.88 -3.22 6.79
C CYS A 15 -4.56 -2.89 5.45
N ARG A 16 -5.23 -3.89 4.85
CA ARG A 16 -5.94 -3.73 3.56
C ARG A 16 -6.94 -2.56 3.57
N TRP A 17 -7.53 -2.27 4.72
CA TRP A 17 -8.52 -1.20 4.87
C TRP A 17 -7.93 0.21 4.66
N ILE A 18 -6.60 0.35 4.76
CA ILE A 18 -5.87 1.60 4.52
C ILE A 18 -5.59 1.83 3.03
N HIS A 19 -5.49 0.76 2.23
CA HIS A 19 -5.06 0.82 0.84
C HIS A 19 -5.84 1.81 -0.03
N PRO A 20 -7.20 1.90 0.04
CA PRO A 20 -7.93 2.86 -0.78
C PRO A 20 -7.58 4.31 -0.46
N ALA A 21 -7.29 4.63 0.80
CA ALA A 21 -6.83 5.97 1.18
C ALA A 21 -5.43 6.28 0.63
N ILE A 22 -4.52 5.31 0.65
CA ILE A 22 -3.17 5.46 0.06
C ILE A 22 -3.28 5.68 -1.44
N ASP A 23 -4.02 4.83 -2.16
CA ASP A 23 -4.17 4.93 -3.61
C ASP A 23 -4.79 6.26 -4.02
N ALA A 24 -5.83 6.73 -3.32
CA ALA A 24 -6.46 8.01 -3.58
C ALA A 24 -5.47 9.18 -3.35
N PHE A 25 -4.76 9.16 -2.24
CA PHE A 25 -3.77 10.17 -1.89
C PHE A 25 -2.63 10.24 -2.91
N LEU A 26 -2.01 9.11 -3.22
CA LEU A 26 -0.92 9.03 -4.18
C LEU A 26 -1.36 9.47 -5.58
N SER A 27 -2.60 9.15 -5.97
CA SER A 27 -3.14 9.60 -7.26
C SER A 27 -3.25 11.12 -7.37
N ILE A 28 -3.61 11.80 -6.27
CA ILE A 28 -3.63 13.27 -6.21
C ILE A 28 -2.20 13.82 -6.31
N MET A 29 -1.27 13.28 -5.51
CA MET A 29 0.12 13.74 -5.51
C MET A 29 0.76 13.61 -6.89
N GLU A 30 0.55 12.47 -7.56
CA GLU A 30 1.11 12.20 -8.89
C GLU A 30 0.50 13.12 -9.97
N LYS A 31 -0.83 13.20 -10.00
CA LYS A 31 -1.56 14.00 -10.99
C LYS A 31 -1.22 15.47 -10.92
N GLU A 32 -1.15 16.02 -9.72
CA GLU A 32 -0.91 17.44 -9.48
C GLU A 32 0.59 17.74 -9.24
N LYS A 33 1.45 16.72 -9.25
CA LYS A 33 2.91 16.80 -9.02
C LYS A 33 3.28 17.49 -7.69
N LEU A 34 2.53 17.18 -6.64
CA LEU A 34 2.70 17.78 -5.34
C LEU A 34 3.90 17.18 -4.59
N SER A 35 4.58 18.01 -3.84
CA SER A 35 5.47 17.58 -2.76
C SER A 35 4.76 17.61 -1.41
N ALA A 36 5.22 16.80 -0.44
CA ALA A 36 4.66 16.77 0.90
C ALA A 36 4.66 18.14 1.61
N LYS A 37 5.62 19.02 1.26
CA LYS A 37 5.76 20.35 1.86
C LYS A 37 4.64 21.31 1.47
N GLU A 38 4.03 21.12 0.30
CA GLU A 38 2.96 21.97 -0.21
C GLU A 38 1.60 21.62 0.42
N ILE A 39 1.50 20.43 1.05
CA ILE A 39 0.25 19.92 1.63
C ILE A 39 0.02 20.56 3.01
N ASN A 40 -1.10 21.25 3.15
CA ASN A 40 -1.51 21.90 4.40
C ASN A 40 -2.28 20.92 5.30
N ALA A 41 -3.24 20.18 4.73
CA ALA A 41 -4.07 19.19 5.43
C ALA A 41 -4.50 18.07 4.48
N VAL A 42 -4.80 16.91 5.06
CA VAL A 42 -5.39 15.77 4.36
C VAL A 42 -6.60 15.30 5.15
N HIS A 43 -7.72 15.12 4.46
CA HIS A 43 -8.94 14.61 5.07
C HIS A 43 -9.37 13.31 4.36
N VAL A 44 -9.61 12.27 5.14
CA VAL A 44 -9.98 10.92 4.66
C VAL A 44 -11.38 10.58 5.10
N GLU A 45 -12.30 10.47 4.15
CA GLU A 45 -13.61 9.88 4.36
C GLU A 45 -13.55 8.39 4.01
N THR A 46 -14.00 7.52 4.92
CA THR A 46 -13.97 6.08 4.69
C THR A 46 -15.04 5.36 5.53
N PHE A 47 -15.03 4.04 5.57
CA PHE A 47 -15.96 3.24 6.35
C PHE A 47 -15.54 3.14 7.84
N ASN A 48 -16.51 2.91 8.70
CA ASN A 48 -16.36 2.93 10.15
C ASN A 48 -15.21 2.04 10.67
N ARG A 49 -15.07 0.81 10.15
CA ARG A 49 -14.02 -0.11 10.59
C ARG A 49 -12.60 0.40 10.32
N ALA A 50 -12.39 1.17 9.26
CA ALA A 50 -11.09 1.78 8.98
C ALA A 50 -10.80 2.95 9.93
N VAL A 51 -11.82 3.75 10.27
CA VAL A 51 -11.68 4.84 11.25
C VAL A 51 -11.43 4.29 12.65
N GLN A 52 -11.98 3.11 12.98
CA GLN A 52 -11.79 2.43 14.29
C GLN A 52 -10.46 1.67 14.42
N LEU A 53 -9.59 1.65 13.41
CA LEU A 53 -8.22 1.19 13.60
C LEU A 53 -7.53 2.07 14.63
N GLU A 54 -6.41 1.60 15.19
CA GLU A 54 -5.69 2.36 16.23
C GLU A 54 -5.25 3.74 15.75
N ASN A 55 -4.85 3.85 14.49
CA ASN A 55 -4.55 5.11 13.81
C ASN A 55 -3.58 6.04 14.60
N HIS A 56 -2.61 5.45 15.31
CA HIS A 56 -1.60 6.22 16.02
C HIS A 56 -0.78 7.06 15.05
N VAL A 57 -0.74 8.37 15.26
CA VAL A 57 0.08 9.28 14.45
C VAL A 57 1.57 9.00 14.64
N ASN A 58 1.96 8.61 15.84
CA ASN A 58 3.32 8.18 16.19
C ASN A 58 3.30 6.77 16.77
N PRO A 59 3.23 5.73 15.92
CA PRO A 59 3.26 4.35 16.35
C PRO A 59 4.63 3.99 16.92
N SER A 60 4.65 3.13 17.94
CA SER A 60 5.86 2.66 18.61
C SER A 60 6.36 1.32 18.09
N THR A 61 5.51 0.58 17.37
CA THR A 61 5.82 -0.74 16.83
C THR A 61 5.44 -0.84 15.34
N ALA A 62 6.04 -1.81 14.66
CA ALA A 62 5.69 -2.13 13.27
C ALA A 62 4.22 -2.55 13.14
N GLU A 63 3.66 -3.21 14.15
CA GLU A 63 2.25 -3.62 14.16
C GLU A 63 1.33 -2.40 14.25
N GLU A 64 1.55 -1.51 15.21
CA GLU A 64 0.80 -0.26 15.31
C GLU A 64 0.88 0.57 14.02
N ALA A 65 2.07 0.66 13.41
CA ALA A 65 2.27 1.35 12.16
C ALA A 65 1.41 0.79 11.02
N GLN A 66 1.30 -0.54 10.93
CA GLN A 66 0.48 -1.21 9.90
C GLN A 66 -1.02 -0.94 10.03
N PHE A 67 -1.48 -0.47 11.17
CA PHE A 67 -2.88 -0.13 11.45
C PHE A 67 -3.12 1.38 11.60
N SER A 68 -2.21 2.21 11.10
CA SER A 68 -2.31 3.67 11.16
C SER A 68 -2.42 4.31 9.78
N ILE A 69 -3.59 4.86 9.45
CA ILE A 69 -3.78 5.68 8.23
C ILE A 69 -2.86 6.92 8.26
N PRO A 70 -2.82 7.74 9.34
CA PRO A 70 -1.99 8.94 9.38
C PRO A 70 -0.50 8.65 9.16
N PHE A 71 0.04 7.66 9.84
CA PHE A 71 1.46 7.31 9.76
C PHE A 71 1.83 6.78 8.37
N ILE A 72 1.03 5.86 7.83
CA ILE A 72 1.26 5.29 6.49
C ILE A 72 1.17 6.38 5.41
N MET A 73 0.23 7.32 5.53
CA MET A 73 0.14 8.45 4.61
C MET A 73 1.33 9.40 4.74
N GLY A 74 1.87 9.59 5.95
CA GLY A 74 3.11 10.33 6.18
C GLY A 74 4.30 9.71 5.46
N ILE A 75 4.47 8.38 5.56
CA ILE A 75 5.51 7.66 4.81
C ILE A 75 5.27 7.83 3.30
N ALA A 76 4.05 7.61 2.82
CA ALA A 76 3.72 7.74 1.39
C ALA A 76 4.03 9.12 0.84
N ALA A 77 3.74 10.19 1.61
CA ALA A 77 3.96 11.56 1.22
C ALA A 77 5.45 11.94 1.11
N LEU A 78 6.26 11.48 2.05
CA LEU A 78 7.66 11.90 2.19
C LEU A 78 8.65 10.98 1.50
N HIS A 79 8.35 9.68 1.45
CA HIS A 79 9.24 8.62 0.97
C HIS A 79 8.68 7.82 -0.20
N GLY A 80 7.42 8.10 -0.61
CA GLY A 80 6.75 7.41 -1.70
C GLY A 80 6.26 6.00 -1.33
N SER A 81 5.54 5.38 -2.27
CA SER A 81 4.96 4.04 -2.10
C SER A 81 6.01 2.94 -1.89
N ASP A 82 7.24 3.18 -2.34
CA ASP A 82 8.33 2.21 -2.25
C ASP A 82 8.74 1.90 -0.81
N SER A 83 8.60 2.87 0.09
CA SER A 83 8.86 2.69 1.53
C SER A 83 7.73 1.96 2.28
N LEU A 84 6.64 1.63 1.58
CA LEU A 84 5.52 0.86 2.12
C LEU A 84 5.60 -0.65 1.82
N LEU A 85 6.61 -1.09 1.04
CA LEU A 85 6.76 -2.51 0.73
C LEU A 85 8.25 -2.89 0.46
N PRO A 86 8.93 -3.54 1.42
CA PRO A 86 8.49 -3.75 2.81
C PRO A 86 8.21 -2.44 3.52
N LEU A 87 7.42 -2.48 4.60
CA LEU A 87 7.24 -1.28 5.42
C LEU A 87 8.59 -0.88 6.04
N ASN A 88 9.03 0.34 5.77
CA ASN A 88 10.28 0.84 6.34
C ASN A 88 10.08 1.21 7.81
N ILE A 89 10.43 0.27 8.69
CA ILE A 89 10.30 0.43 10.15
C ILE A 89 11.33 1.39 10.76
N GLU A 90 12.38 1.77 10.03
CA GLU A 90 13.33 2.79 10.48
C GLU A 90 12.70 4.19 10.56
N LEU A 91 11.52 4.34 9.96
CA LEU A 91 10.74 5.58 10.01
C LEU A 91 9.84 5.68 11.27
N LEU A 92 9.81 4.66 12.13
CA LEU A 92 9.14 4.76 13.43
C LEU A 92 9.79 5.89 14.25
N GLY A 93 8.96 6.81 14.77
CA GLY A 93 9.41 7.97 15.52
C GLY A 93 10.09 9.05 14.68
N ASN A 94 10.06 8.97 13.34
CA ASN A 94 10.60 10.02 12.49
C ASN A 94 9.72 11.29 12.57
N ASP A 95 10.32 12.39 13.00
CA ASP A 95 9.59 13.64 13.27
C ASP A 95 8.86 14.21 12.05
N ASP A 96 9.43 14.09 10.85
CA ASP A 96 8.80 14.59 9.61
C ASP A 96 7.58 13.74 9.25
N VAL A 97 7.67 12.41 9.39
CA VAL A 97 6.55 11.48 9.13
C VAL A 97 5.43 11.72 10.14
N VAL A 98 5.75 11.86 11.43
CA VAL A 98 4.78 12.15 12.50
C VAL A 98 4.15 13.53 12.29
N SER A 99 4.95 14.54 11.95
CA SER A 99 4.45 15.88 11.64
C SER A 99 3.50 15.88 10.45
N PHE A 100 3.81 15.12 9.38
CA PHE A 100 2.88 14.98 8.26
C PHE A 100 1.62 14.20 8.68
N GLY A 101 1.76 13.10 9.40
CA GLY A 101 0.65 12.32 9.92
C GLY A 101 -0.34 13.14 10.76
N SER A 102 0.17 14.13 11.51
CA SER A 102 -0.66 15.06 12.30
C SER A 102 -1.55 15.98 11.44
N LYS A 103 -1.30 16.11 10.15
CA LYS A 103 -2.16 16.84 9.20
C LYS A 103 -3.30 15.98 8.64
N VAL A 104 -3.31 14.67 8.94
CA VAL A 104 -4.28 13.71 8.42
C VAL A 104 -5.43 13.58 9.40
N THR A 105 -6.64 13.90 8.97
CA THR A 105 -7.88 13.69 9.71
C THR A 105 -8.73 12.62 9.02
N MET A 106 -9.59 11.96 9.79
CA MET A 106 -10.42 10.87 9.27
C MET A 106 -11.84 11.01 9.79
N GLU A 107 -12.83 10.68 8.95
CA GLU A 107 -14.21 10.57 9.37
C GLU A 107 -14.92 9.42 8.65
N VAL A 108 -16.02 8.98 9.26
CA VAL A 108 -16.93 7.99 8.65
C VAL A 108 -17.83 8.70 7.66
N ASN A 109 -17.87 8.17 6.43
CA ASN A 109 -18.85 8.57 5.44
C ASN A 109 -19.90 7.46 5.30
N ASP A 110 -21.16 7.74 5.63
CA ASP A 110 -22.26 6.76 5.66
C ASP A 110 -22.45 6.05 4.32
N GLN A 111 -22.24 6.74 3.19
CA GLN A 111 -22.37 6.14 1.86
C GLN A 111 -21.26 5.14 1.57
N LEU A 112 -20.04 5.41 2.05
CA LEU A 112 -18.91 4.50 1.91
C LEU A 112 -18.99 3.34 2.90
N ASP A 113 -19.48 3.61 4.12
CA ASP A 113 -19.70 2.59 5.14
C ASP A 113 -20.77 1.57 4.72
N ALA A 114 -21.85 2.03 4.10
CA ALA A 114 -22.91 1.16 3.58
C ALA A 114 -22.42 0.18 2.49
N CYS A 115 -21.28 0.44 1.84
CA CYS A 115 -20.66 -0.45 0.86
C CYS A 115 -19.78 -1.53 1.49
N PHE A 116 -19.36 -1.36 2.74
CA PHE A 116 -18.54 -2.34 3.45
C PHE A 116 -19.39 -3.56 3.90
N PRO A 117 -18.91 -4.81 3.83
CA PRO A 117 -17.56 -5.25 3.45
C PRO A 117 -17.37 -5.55 1.95
N ALA A 118 -18.41 -5.43 1.13
CA ALA A 118 -18.33 -5.75 -0.31
C ALA A 118 -17.32 -4.87 -1.05
N GLN A 119 -17.19 -3.61 -0.64
CA GLN A 119 -16.19 -2.68 -1.13
C GLN A 119 -15.48 -2.03 0.06
N THR A 120 -14.18 -1.85 -0.06
CA THR A 120 -13.39 -1.05 0.88
C THR A 120 -13.04 0.25 0.17
N MET A 121 -13.76 1.33 0.52
CA MET A 121 -13.68 2.59 -0.21
C MET A 121 -13.05 3.68 0.65
N ALA A 122 -12.36 4.62 0.00
CA ALA A 122 -11.96 5.88 0.64
C ALA A 122 -12.04 7.03 -0.36
N ARG A 123 -12.45 8.19 0.15
CA ARG A 123 -12.34 9.48 -0.52
C ARG A 123 -11.33 10.31 0.24
N VAL A 124 -10.36 10.86 -0.48
CA VAL A 124 -9.31 11.67 0.11
C VAL A 124 -9.38 13.08 -0.45
N PHE A 125 -9.29 14.05 0.44
CA PHE A 125 -9.14 15.45 0.10
C PHE A 125 -7.76 15.93 0.55
N VAL A 126 -7.10 16.69 -0.31
CA VAL A 126 -5.80 17.32 -0.03
C VAL A 126 -5.93 18.82 -0.17
N GLU A 127 -5.55 19.54 0.86
CA GLU A 127 -5.55 21.03 0.86
C GLU A 127 -4.17 21.54 0.51
N VAL A 128 -4.11 22.32 -0.58
CA VAL A 128 -2.88 22.92 -1.11
C VAL A 128 -3.17 24.35 -1.57
N ALA A 129 -2.43 25.34 -1.04
CA ALA A 129 -2.51 26.75 -1.47
C ALA A 129 -3.96 27.29 -1.54
N GLY A 130 -4.82 26.90 -0.58
CA GLY A 130 -6.22 27.33 -0.51
C GLY A 130 -7.18 26.56 -1.43
N ASN A 131 -6.69 25.59 -2.22
CA ASN A 131 -7.49 24.69 -3.04
C ASN A 131 -7.69 23.36 -2.32
N ARG A 132 -8.83 22.71 -2.60
CA ARG A 132 -9.14 21.36 -2.13
C ARG A 132 -9.21 20.42 -3.32
N LEU A 133 -8.28 19.47 -3.35
CA LEU A 133 -8.18 18.42 -4.37
C LEU A 133 -8.83 17.15 -3.84
N GLU A 134 -9.44 16.34 -4.71
CA GLU A 134 -10.23 15.17 -4.32
C GLU A 134 -9.92 13.96 -5.19
N ALA A 135 -9.89 12.79 -4.57
CA ALA A 135 -9.93 11.49 -5.25
C ALA A 135 -10.74 10.47 -4.47
N LEU A 136 -11.50 9.63 -5.20
CA LEU A 136 -12.27 8.51 -4.66
C LEU A 136 -11.74 7.20 -5.23
N VAL A 137 -11.39 6.27 -4.34
CA VAL A 137 -11.03 4.89 -4.71
C VAL A 137 -12.09 3.93 -4.19
N LYS A 138 -12.72 3.19 -5.11
CA LYS A 138 -13.71 2.14 -4.80
C LYS A 138 -13.08 0.77 -4.63
N TYR A 139 -12.11 0.47 -5.46
CA TYR A 139 -11.37 -0.79 -5.49
C TYR A 139 -9.87 -0.47 -5.51
N PRO A 140 -9.16 -0.59 -4.37
CA PRO A 140 -7.73 -0.32 -4.33
C PRO A 140 -6.95 -1.32 -5.19
N VAL A 141 -5.74 -0.94 -5.58
CA VAL A 141 -4.84 -1.81 -6.36
C VAL A 141 -4.64 -3.14 -5.63
N GLY A 142 -4.73 -4.24 -6.38
CA GLY A 142 -4.64 -5.61 -5.86
C GLY A 142 -5.99 -6.23 -5.47
N ASP A 143 -7.08 -5.47 -5.49
CA ASP A 143 -8.43 -6.00 -5.40
C ASP A 143 -8.73 -6.88 -6.64
N PRO A 144 -9.51 -7.97 -6.54
CA PRO A 144 -9.90 -8.78 -7.70
C PRO A 144 -10.56 -7.98 -8.84
N VAL A 145 -11.23 -6.87 -8.54
CA VAL A 145 -11.82 -5.96 -9.53
C VAL A 145 -10.78 -5.00 -10.12
N ASN A 146 -9.71 -4.70 -9.38
CA ASN A 146 -8.58 -3.86 -9.81
C ASN A 146 -7.25 -4.59 -9.57
N PRO A 147 -6.98 -5.70 -10.28
CA PRO A 147 -5.88 -6.59 -9.97
C PRO A 147 -4.51 -5.97 -10.26
N MET A 148 -3.53 -6.32 -9.43
CA MET A 148 -2.14 -6.01 -9.73
C MET A 148 -1.74 -6.64 -11.07
N LYS A 149 -1.14 -5.84 -11.94
CA LYS A 149 -0.53 -6.32 -13.19
C LYS A 149 0.65 -7.24 -12.88
N ARG A 150 0.98 -8.14 -13.80
CA ARG A 150 2.13 -9.06 -13.66
C ARG A 150 3.43 -8.35 -13.28
N ALA A 151 3.73 -7.21 -13.91
CA ALA A 151 4.91 -6.41 -13.58
C ALA A 151 4.93 -5.97 -12.10
N GLY A 152 3.79 -5.54 -11.54
CA GLY A 152 3.68 -5.18 -10.13
C GLY A 152 3.89 -6.37 -9.18
N LEU A 153 3.41 -7.58 -9.55
CA LEU A 153 3.68 -8.80 -8.78
C LEU A 153 5.16 -9.18 -8.81
N GLN A 154 5.82 -9.01 -9.95
CA GLN A 154 7.26 -9.26 -10.11
C GLN A 154 8.10 -8.23 -9.31
N ASP A 155 7.73 -6.95 -9.35
CA ASP A 155 8.35 -5.91 -8.54
C ASP A 155 8.19 -6.20 -7.05
N LYS A 156 6.98 -6.52 -6.61
CA LYS A 156 6.71 -6.95 -5.23
C LYS A 156 7.60 -8.11 -4.80
N PHE A 157 7.72 -9.16 -5.63
CA PHE A 157 8.60 -10.29 -5.35
C PHE A 157 10.06 -9.81 -5.19
N SER A 158 10.54 -9.03 -6.13
CA SER A 158 11.94 -8.55 -6.12
C SER A 158 12.25 -7.72 -4.87
N ARG A 159 11.35 -6.83 -4.47
CA ARG A 159 11.51 -6.02 -3.25
C ARG A 159 11.53 -6.85 -1.98
N LEU A 160 10.55 -7.75 -1.83
CA LEU A 160 10.42 -8.58 -0.62
C LEU A 160 11.57 -9.57 -0.45
N THR A 161 12.22 -9.98 -1.53
CA THR A 161 13.32 -10.96 -1.50
C THR A 161 14.71 -10.32 -1.62
N SER A 162 14.79 -8.98 -1.77
CA SER A 162 16.06 -8.28 -2.02
C SER A 162 17.10 -8.44 -0.90
N LEU A 163 16.67 -8.66 0.34
CA LEU A 163 17.58 -8.87 1.49
C LEU A 163 18.07 -10.32 1.60
N ALA A 164 17.40 -11.27 0.94
CA ALA A 164 17.69 -12.70 1.07
C ALA A 164 18.23 -13.31 -0.23
N LEU A 165 17.94 -12.74 -1.38
CA LEU A 165 18.29 -13.32 -2.68
C LEU A 165 19.12 -12.35 -3.52
N LEU A 166 20.13 -12.89 -4.20
CA LEU A 166 20.86 -12.15 -5.22
C LEU A 166 19.94 -11.80 -6.41
N PRO A 167 20.15 -10.65 -7.07
CA PRO A 167 19.33 -10.24 -8.23
C PRO A 167 19.28 -11.29 -9.36
N GLN A 168 20.35 -12.05 -9.56
CA GLN A 168 20.39 -13.12 -10.54
C GLN A 168 19.45 -14.27 -10.14
N THR A 169 19.45 -14.67 -8.87
CA THR A 169 18.54 -15.71 -8.35
C THR A 169 17.08 -15.29 -8.47
N GLN A 170 16.78 -14.03 -8.17
CA GLN A 170 15.42 -13.48 -8.36
C GLN A 170 14.96 -13.60 -9.83
N LYS A 171 15.84 -13.24 -10.78
CA LYS A 171 15.54 -13.36 -12.22
C LYS A 171 15.30 -14.82 -12.63
N GLU A 172 16.12 -15.75 -12.14
CA GLU A 172 15.98 -17.18 -12.41
C GLU A 172 14.62 -17.72 -11.88
N ILE A 173 14.24 -17.35 -10.66
CA ILE A 173 12.94 -17.72 -10.07
C ILE A 173 11.79 -17.18 -10.94
N LEU A 174 11.82 -15.88 -11.28
CA LEU A 174 10.78 -15.26 -12.09
C LEU A 174 10.66 -15.87 -13.49
N ALA A 175 11.79 -16.20 -14.14
CA ALA A 175 11.81 -16.88 -15.43
C ALA A 175 11.16 -18.25 -15.35
N ASN A 176 11.56 -19.06 -14.36
CA ASN A 176 11.06 -20.44 -14.22
C ASN A 176 9.60 -20.51 -13.75
N THR A 177 9.10 -19.52 -12.97
CA THR A 177 7.66 -19.40 -12.67
C THR A 177 6.81 -19.12 -13.90
N SER A 178 7.40 -18.58 -14.96
CA SER A 178 6.71 -18.34 -16.23
C SER A 178 6.59 -19.57 -17.12
N SER A 179 7.42 -20.59 -16.90
CA SER A 179 7.50 -21.84 -17.69
C SER A 179 7.20 -23.09 -16.85
N LEU A 180 6.39 -22.97 -15.79
CA LEU A 180 6.08 -24.07 -14.87
C LEU A 180 5.49 -25.31 -15.55
N ARG A 181 4.79 -25.17 -16.69
CA ARG A 181 4.18 -26.27 -17.45
C ARG A 181 5.19 -27.11 -18.22
N ASP A 182 6.36 -26.53 -18.48
CA ASP A 182 7.45 -27.19 -19.20
C ASP A 182 8.48 -27.75 -18.19
N ASP A 183 9.70 -27.30 -18.22
CA ASP A 183 10.78 -27.72 -17.32
C ASP A 183 10.99 -26.74 -16.12
N GLY A 184 10.24 -25.65 -16.09
CA GLY A 184 10.41 -24.59 -15.09
C GLY A 184 10.16 -25.05 -13.66
N PHE A 185 9.28 -26.04 -13.43
CA PHE A 185 9.03 -26.55 -12.08
C PHE A 185 10.28 -27.24 -11.49
N SER A 186 10.92 -28.14 -12.23
CA SER A 186 12.11 -28.84 -11.77
C SER A 186 13.28 -27.88 -11.51
N LYS A 187 13.48 -26.90 -12.41
CA LYS A 187 14.48 -25.84 -12.24
C LYS A 187 14.19 -24.94 -11.03
N LEU A 188 12.93 -24.62 -10.80
CA LEU A 188 12.52 -23.82 -9.64
C LEU A 188 12.85 -24.54 -8.33
N ILE A 189 12.56 -25.85 -8.21
CA ILE A 189 12.92 -26.66 -7.05
C ILE A 189 14.43 -26.68 -6.84
N GLU A 190 15.21 -26.87 -7.90
CA GLU A 190 16.67 -26.82 -7.83
C GLU A 190 17.18 -25.47 -7.28
N ILE A 191 16.66 -24.34 -7.80
CA ILE A 191 17.05 -23.01 -7.34
C ILE A 191 16.70 -22.80 -5.86
N LEU A 192 15.49 -23.20 -5.45
CA LEU A 192 15.02 -23.03 -4.07
C LEU A 192 15.71 -23.97 -3.07
N SER A 193 16.39 -25.02 -3.54
CA SER A 193 17.17 -25.95 -2.72
C SER A 193 18.63 -25.49 -2.50
N ARG A 194 19.06 -24.43 -3.15
CA ARG A 194 20.42 -23.87 -2.95
C ARG A 194 20.50 -23.22 -1.57
N PRO A 195 21.62 -23.34 -0.85
CA PRO A 195 21.85 -22.57 0.36
C PRO A 195 21.83 -21.07 0.03
N LEU A 196 21.31 -20.27 0.97
CA LEU A 196 21.25 -18.81 0.90
C LEU A 196 22.65 -18.21 1.07
#